data_afc4bab46e5fdb6fa8bde8e26af6c2fd
#
_entry.id   afc4bab46e5fdb6fa8bde8e26af6c2fd
#
_cell.length_a   1.000
_cell.length_b   1.000
_cell.length_c   1.000
_cell.angle_alpha   90.00
_cell.angle_beta   90.00
_cell.angle_gamma   90.00
#
_symmetry.space_group_name_H-M   'P 1'
#
loop_
_entity.id
_entity.type
_entity.pdbx_description
1 polymer ?
#
loop_
_entity_poly.entity_id
_entity_poly.type
_entity_poly.pdbx_seq_one_letter_code
_entity_poly.pdbx_strand_id
1 'polypeptide(L)'
;MTTLLTTSDVANIVALQGPRKVFTDLLDYVLADFLRWQEFDKCARVASHSATGVIELMPTADNELYSFKFVNGHPDNPQAGLSTVMAFGALAQVSTGEPLLISELTLTTALRTAVTSALAARALARPDSRTMALIGNGAQAEFQALAFHYVLGIDTLHVYD
;
A
#
# COMPACT_ATOMS: atom_id res chain seq x y z
N MET A 1 -10.23 -15.88 17.37
CA MET A 1 -8.99 -15.33 17.98
C MET A 1 -8.38 -14.31 17.00
N THR A 2 -8.17 -13.08 17.43
CA THR A 2 -7.67 -12.00 16.57
C THR A 2 -6.16 -12.14 16.36
N THR A 3 -5.71 -12.11 15.11
CA THR A 3 -4.28 -12.07 14.75
C THR A 3 -3.76 -10.64 14.86
N LEU A 4 -2.55 -10.46 15.41
CA LEU A 4 -1.84 -9.18 15.42
C LEU A 4 -0.58 -9.29 14.57
N LEU A 5 -0.40 -8.39 13.61
CA LEU A 5 0.81 -8.25 12.80
C LEU A 5 1.53 -6.93 13.12
N THR A 6 2.75 -7.04 13.60
CA THR A 6 3.66 -5.91 13.81
C THR A 6 4.42 -5.57 12.52
N THR A 7 5.14 -4.45 12.52
CA THR A 7 6.05 -4.08 11.42
C THR A 7 7.10 -5.18 11.16
N SER A 8 7.62 -5.80 12.22
CA SER A 8 8.59 -6.89 12.10
C SER A 8 7.97 -8.13 11.47
N ASP A 9 6.72 -8.45 11.77
CA ASP A 9 6.03 -9.60 11.18
C ASP A 9 5.82 -9.38 9.68
N VAL A 10 5.36 -8.20 9.27
CA VAL A 10 5.18 -7.86 7.84
C VAL A 10 6.53 -7.87 7.11
N ALA A 11 7.58 -7.30 7.70
CA ALA A 11 8.92 -7.33 7.11
C ALA A 11 9.45 -8.77 6.97
N ASN A 12 9.22 -9.63 7.96
CA ASN A 12 9.60 -11.05 7.91
C ASN A 12 8.83 -11.80 6.82
N ILE A 13 7.55 -11.54 6.63
CA ILE A 13 6.76 -12.11 5.53
C ILE A 13 7.40 -11.75 4.18
N VAL A 14 7.74 -10.47 3.98
CA VAL A 14 8.40 -10.01 2.76
C VAL A 14 9.76 -10.70 2.56
N ALA A 15 10.56 -10.80 3.61
CA ALA A 15 11.87 -11.45 3.55
C ALA A 15 11.78 -12.95 3.23
N LEU A 16 10.85 -13.66 3.87
CA LEU A 16 10.66 -15.11 3.67
C LEU A 16 10.10 -15.46 2.30
N GLN A 17 9.16 -14.68 1.79
CA GLN A 17 8.58 -14.93 0.47
C GLN A 17 9.45 -14.43 -0.68
N GLY A 18 10.31 -13.48 -0.41
CA GLY A 18 11.09 -12.75 -1.38
C GLY A 18 10.32 -11.60 -2.05
N PRO A 19 10.96 -10.46 -2.27
CA PRO A 19 10.27 -9.25 -2.76
C PRO A 19 9.58 -9.45 -4.10
N ARG A 20 10.18 -10.18 -5.05
CA ARG A 20 9.56 -10.46 -6.36
C ARG A 20 8.18 -11.11 -6.19
N LYS A 21 8.09 -12.16 -5.38
CA LYS A 21 6.83 -12.86 -5.15
C LYS A 21 5.80 -11.95 -4.48
N VAL A 22 6.21 -11.18 -3.46
CA VAL A 22 5.33 -10.26 -2.75
C VAL A 22 4.74 -9.21 -3.69
N PHE A 23 5.55 -8.59 -4.56
CA PHE A 23 5.07 -7.59 -5.51
C PHE A 23 4.13 -8.20 -6.57
N THR A 24 4.40 -9.41 -7.05
CA THR A 24 3.55 -10.06 -8.05
C THR A 24 2.22 -10.51 -7.46
N ASP A 25 2.25 -11.19 -6.32
CA ASP A 25 1.03 -11.65 -5.65
C ASP A 25 0.13 -10.47 -5.22
N LEU A 26 0.75 -9.41 -4.67
CA LEU A 26 0.01 -8.22 -4.26
C LEU A 26 -0.62 -7.49 -5.45
N LEU A 27 0.03 -7.50 -6.60
CA LEU A 27 -0.53 -6.96 -7.84
C LEU A 27 -1.79 -7.72 -8.27
N ASP A 28 -1.76 -9.05 -8.18
CA ASP A 28 -2.91 -9.88 -8.55
C ASP A 28 -4.08 -9.64 -7.58
N TYR A 29 -3.83 -9.51 -6.28
CA TYR A 29 -4.88 -9.14 -5.30
C TYR A 29 -5.45 -7.75 -5.58
N VAL A 30 -4.61 -6.75 -5.81
CA VAL A 30 -5.06 -5.38 -6.12
C VAL A 30 -5.87 -5.35 -7.41
N LEU A 31 -5.45 -6.08 -8.45
CA LEU A 31 -6.20 -6.20 -9.69
C LEU A 31 -7.57 -6.86 -9.47
N ALA A 32 -7.61 -7.96 -8.71
CA ALA A 32 -8.85 -8.66 -8.39
C ALA A 32 -9.85 -7.73 -7.68
N ASP A 33 -9.38 -6.93 -6.72
CA ASP A 33 -10.22 -5.96 -6.02
C ASP A 33 -10.70 -4.83 -6.93
N PHE A 34 -9.88 -4.34 -7.85
CA PHE A 34 -10.34 -3.36 -8.84
C PHE A 34 -11.40 -3.93 -9.79
N LEU A 35 -11.29 -5.20 -10.19
CA LEU A 35 -12.27 -5.84 -11.07
C LEU A 35 -13.65 -6.01 -10.39
N ARG A 36 -13.67 -6.21 -9.07
CA ARG A 36 -14.90 -6.30 -8.27
C ARG A 36 -15.26 -5.01 -7.54
N TRP A 37 -14.75 -3.86 -7.98
CA TRP A 37 -14.93 -2.55 -7.33
C TRP A 37 -16.36 -2.20 -6.96
N GLN A 38 -17.34 -2.64 -7.75
CA GLN A 38 -18.76 -2.37 -7.53
C GLN A 38 -19.36 -3.16 -6.36
N GLU A 39 -18.71 -4.25 -5.94
CA GLU A 39 -19.18 -5.10 -4.85
C GLU A 39 -18.89 -4.51 -3.47
N PHE A 40 -17.96 -3.56 -3.39
CA PHE A 40 -17.60 -2.94 -2.13
C PHE A 40 -18.58 -1.84 -1.71
N ASP A 41 -19.01 -1.89 -0.45
CA ASP A 41 -19.57 -0.74 0.24
C ASP A 41 -18.43 0.24 0.59
N LYS A 42 -18.47 1.41 -0.01
CA LYS A 42 -17.43 2.44 0.07
C LYS A 42 -17.96 3.69 0.72
N CYS A 43 -17.48 3.96 1.92
CA CYS A 43 -17.74 5.24 2.59
C CYS A 43 -16.70 6.29 2.17
N ALA A 44 -17.10 7.55 2.18
CA ALA A 44 -16.14 8.65 2.11
C ALA A 44 -15.15 8.54 3.28
N ARG A 45 -13.87 8.79 3.02
CA ARG A 45 -12.88 8.83 4.11
C ARG A 45 -13.20 9.95 5.09
N VAL A 46 -13.03 9.68 6.37
CA VAL A 46 -13.13 10.71 7.42
C VAL A 46 -11.74 11.28 7.63
N ALA A 47 -11.58 12.59 7.47
CA ALA A 47 -10.30 13.27 7.56
C ALA A 47 -10.32 14.36 8.63
N SER A 48 -9.23 14.46 9.39
CA SER A 48 -8.92 15.58 10.29
C SER A 48 -7.69 16.30 9.74
N HIS A 49 -7.91 17.55 9.34
CA HIS A 49 -6.86 18.40 8.79
C HIS A 49 -6.25 19.31 9.86
N SER A 50 -4.95 19.53 9.80
CA SER A 50 -4.20 20.46 10.63
C SER A 50 -3.26 21.31 9.78
N ALA A 51 -2.60 22.29 10.39
CA ALA A 51 -1.56 23.06 9.69
C ALA A 51 -0.34 22.24 9.28
N THR A 52 -0.11 21.08 9.93
CA THR A 52 1.06 20.24 9.74
C THR A 52 0.77 18.95 8.95
N GLY A 53 -0.49 18.66 8.66
CA GLY A 53 -0.83 17.44 7.91
C GLY A 53 -2.27 17.00 8.06
N VAL A 54 -2.52 15.74 7.72
CA VAL A 54 -3.85 15.12 7.75
C VAL A 54 -3.80 13.76 8.43
N ILE A 55 -4.88 13.42 9.14
CA ILE A 55 -5.15 12.07 9.64
C ILE A 55 -6.45 11.60 9.02
N GLU A 56 -6.44 10.40 8.43
CA GLU A 56 -7.58 9.86 7.72
C GLU A 56 -7.96 8.47 8.24
N LEU A 57 -9.27 8.21 8.26
CA LEU A 57 -9.84 6.88 8.44
C LEU A 57 -10.55 6.46 7.16
N MET A 58 -10.22 5.28 6.65
CA MET A 58 -10.70 4.77 5.37
C MET A 58 -11.41 3.43 5.59
N PRO A 59 -12.72 3.42 5.86
CA PRO A 59 -13.50 2.19 5.98
C PRO A 59 -13.96 1.69 4.62
N THR A 60 -14.07 0.37 4.49
CA THR A 60 -14.72 -0.31 3.36
C THR A 60 -15.19 -1.70 3.79
N ALA A 61 -16.20 -2.23 3.12
CA ALA A 61 -16.67 -3.58 3.34
C ALA A 61 -17.08 -4.26 2.02
N ASP A 62 -17.08 -5.56 2.01
CA ASP A 62 -17.86 -6.36 1.09
C ASP A 62 -18.90 -7.18 1.89
N ASN A 63 -19.49 -8.21 1.30
CA ASN A 63 -20.51 -9.02 1.98
C ASN A 63 -19.96 -9.87 3.13
N GLU A 64 -18.66 -10.09 3.20
CA GLU A 64 -18.01 -10.98 4.16
C GLU A 64 -17.10 -10.24 5.14
N LEU A 65 -16.33 -9.28 4.63
CA LEU A 65 -15.26 -8.63 5.37
C LEU A 65 -15.45 -7.11 5.44
N TYR A 66 -15.30 -6.58 6.62
CA TYR A 66 -15.14 -5.15 6.88
C TYR A 66 -13.67 -4.85 7.15
N SER A 67 -13.16 -3.77 6.58
CA SER A 67 -11.83 -3.26 6.90
C SER A 67 -11.83 -1.77 7.13
N PHE A 68 -10.89 -1.30 7.93
CA PHE A 68 -10.53 0.11 7.96
C PHE A 68 -9.01 0.28 7.99
N LYS A 69 -8.57 1.40 7.47
CA LYS A 69 -7.19 1.88 7.62
C LYS A 69 -7.20 3.26 8.26
N PHE A 70 -6.43 3.39 9.35
CA PHE A 70 -5.97 4.67 9.87
C PHE A 70 -4.65 5.02 9.15
N VAL A 71 -4.51 6.25 8.68
CA VAL A 71 -3.27 6.72 8.05
C VAL A 71 -3.09 8.21 8.31
N ASN A 72 -1.85 8.64 8.53
CA ASN A 72 -1.49 10.05 8.56
C ASN A 72 -0.70 10.44 7.31
N GLY A 73 -0.69 11.74 7.01
CA GLY A 73 0.21 12.38 6.06
C GLY A 73 0.76 13.66 6.68
N HIS A 74 2.00 13.62 7.16
CA HIS A 74 2.69 14.75 7.81
C HIS A 74 4.04 14.98 7.13
N PRO A 75 4.12 15.88 6.14
CA PRO A 75 5.32 16.09 5.32
C PRO A 75 6.58 16.46 6.12
N ASP A 76 6.42 17.18 7.23
CA ASP A 76 7.52 17.67 8.05
C ASP A 76 8.02 16.66 9.10
N ASN A 77 7.36 15.53 9.27
CA ASN A 77 7.76 14.48 10.22
C ASN A 77 9.24 14.05 10.10
N PRO A 78 9.84 13.93 8.90
CA PRO A 78 11.26 13.58 8.78
C PRO A 78 12.21 14.52 9.52
N GLN A 79 11.85 15.80 9.69
CA GLN A 79 12.66 16.77 10.47
C GLN A 79 12.70 16.39 11.97
N ALA A 80 11.70 15.65 12.45
CA ALA A 80 11.63 15.13 13.81
C ALA A 80 12.05 13.64 13.91
N GLY A 81 12.60 13.06 12.84
CA GLY A 81 12.97 11.63 12.79
C GLY A 81 11.79 10.66 12.71
N LEU A 82 10.60 11.14 12.36
CA LEU A 82 9.40 10.34 12.20
C LEU A 82 9.10 10.10 10.72
N SER A 83 8.36 9.02 10.42
CA SER A 83 7.89 8.75 9.06
C SER A 83 6.81 9.76 8.64
N THR A 84 6.87 10.20 7.39
CA THR A 84 5.83 11.05 6.77
C THR A 84 4.46 10.40 6.84
N VAL A 85 4.42 9.08 6.62
CA VAL A 85 3.21 8.25 6.64
C VAL A 85 3.39 7.14 7.67
N MET A 86 2.41 7.00 8.55
CA MET A 86 2.27 5.88 9.48
C MET A 86 0.83 5.38 9.39
N ALA A 87 0.64 4.07 9.41
CA ALA A 87 -0.69 3.50 9.22
C ALA A 87 -0.86 2.20 10.02
N PHE A 88 -2.08 1.94 10.45
CA PHE A 88 -2.54 0.65 10.95
C PHE A 88 -3.98 0.42 10.53
N GLY A 89 -4.46 -0.80 10.69
CA GLY A 89 -5.85 -1.10 10.39
C GLY A 89 -6.30 -2.43 10.95
N ALA A 90 -7.55 -2.75 10.70
CA ALA A 90 -8.14 -3.99 11.11
C ALA A 90 -9.01 -4.60 10.01
N LEU A 91 -9.18 -5.92 10.09
CA LEU A 91 -10.12 -6.70 9.31
C LEU A 91 -11.08 -7.38 10.28
N ALA A 92 -12.37 -7.31 10.00
CA ALA A 92 -13.41 -7.93 10.81
C ALA A 92 -14.42 -8.67 9.93
N GLN A 93 -15.07 -9.67 10.49
CA GLN A 93 -16.15 -10.39 9.81
C GLN A 93 -17.45 -9.58 9.88
N VAL A 94 -18.10 -9.35 8.76
CA VAL A 94 -19.32 -8.54 8.68
C VAL A 94 -20.47 -9.17 9.49
N SER A 95 -20.64 -10.49 9.40
CA SER A 95 -21.77 -11.19 10.04
C SER A 95 -21.75 -11.19 11.57
N THR A 96 -20.58 -11.04 12.19
CA THR A 96 -20.42 -11.13 13.65
C THR A 96 -19.79 -9.88 14.26
N GLY A 97 -19.10 -9.06 13.46
CA GLY A 97 -18.26 -7.97 13.96
C GLY A 97 -16.96 -8.45 14.60
N GLU A 98 -16.63 -9.77 14.55
CA GLU A 98 -15.42 -10.31 15.16
C GLU A 98 -14.18 -9.76 14.47
N PRO A 99 -13.24 -9.12 15.20
CA PRO A 99 -11.98 -8.69 14.62
C PRO A 99 -11.10 -9.91 14.34
N LEU A 100 -10.73 -10.10 13.07
CA LEU A 100 -9.91 -11.21 12.60
C LEU A 100 -8.43 -10.86 12.60
N LEU A 101 -8.11 -9.62 12.23
CA LEU A 101 -6.75 -9.12 12.07
C LEU A 101 -6.64 -7.67 12.52
N ILE A 102 -5.57 -7.36 13.24
CA ILE A 102 -5.07 -6.00 13.45
C ILE A 102 -3.65 -5.98 12.90
N SER A 103 -3.33 -5.02 12.04
CA SER A 103 -2.03 -4.98 11.36
C SER A 103 -1.44 -3.58 11.33
N GLU A 104 -0.11 -3.50 11.48
CA GLU A 104 0.59 -2.34 10.95
C GLU A 104 0.33 -2.27 9.43
N LEU A 105 0.20 -1.09 8.91
CA LEU A 105 -0.06 -0.86 7.49
C LEU A 105 0.88 0.18 6.86
N THR A 106 1.92 0.63 7.55
CA THR A 106 2.90 1.58 6.99
C THR A 106 3.67 0.93 5.86
N LEU A 107 4.29 -0.22 6.11
CA LEU A 107 5.01 -0.99 5.10
C LEU A 107 4.05 -1.53 4.02
N THR A 108 2.90 -2.06 4.44
CA THR A 108 1.87 -2.54 3.52
C THR A 108 1.36 -1.42 2.60
N THR A 109 1.19 -0.18 3.11
CA THR A 109 0.80 0.98 2.29
C THR A 109 1.87 1.32 1.25
N ALA A 110 3.15 1.25 1.61
CA ALA A 110 4.24 1.49 0.68
C ALA A 110 4.25 0.47 -0.47
N LEU A 111 4.17 -0.81 -0.13
CA LEU A 111 4.11 -1.92 -1.10
C LEU A 111 2.88 -1.80 -2.02
N ARG A 112 1.68 -1.65 -1.44
CA ARG A 112 0.42 -1.55 -2.19
C ARG A 112 0.40 -0.33 -3.12
N THR A 113 0.93 0.80 -2.67
CA THR A 113 0.98 2.03 -3.48
C THR A 113 1.87 1.83 -4.71
N ALA A 114 3.04 1.24 -4.53
CA ALA A 114 3.95 0.94 -5.63
C ALA A 114 3.36 -0.07 -6.63
N VAL A 115 2.70 -1.10 -6.12
CA VAL A 115 2.00 -2.09 -6.95
C VAL A 115 0.86 -1.47 -7.75
N THR A 116 0.09 -0.56 -7.17
CA THR A 116 -0.97 0.15 -7.89
C THR A 116 -0.41 0.99 -9.04
N SER A 117 0.73 1.66 -8.83
CA SER A 117 1.44 2.39 -9.89
C SER A 117 1.92 1.44 -11.00
N ALA A 118 2.49 0.30 -10.63
CA ALA A 118 2.95 -0.70 -11.60
C ALA A 118 1.78 -1.34 -12.37
N LEU A 119 0.63 -1.56 -11.73
CA LEU A 119 -0.59 -2.03 -12.38
C LEU A 119 -1.09 -1.05 -13.44
N ALA A 120 -1.14 0.24 -13.11
CA ALA A 120 -1.50 1.28 -14.07
C ALA A 120 -0.49 1.36 -15.21
N ALA A 121 0.80 1.32 -14.92
CA ALA A 121 1.84 1.33 -15.94
C ALA A 121 1.79 0.10 -16.85
N ARG A 122 1.46 -1.08 -16.32
CA ARG A 122 1.27 -2.31 -17.13
C ARG A 122 0.18 -2.15 -18.19
N ALA A 123 -0.86 -1.35 -17.89
CA ALA A 123 -1.95 -1.09 -18.82
C ALA A 123 -1.66 0.06 -19.81
N LEU A 124 -0.80 1.02 -19.42
CA LEU A 124 -0.66 2.29 -20.14
C LEU A 124 0.72 2.51 -20.77
N ALA A 125 1.77 1.86 -20.27
CA ALA A 125 3.12 2.02 -20.78
C ALA A 125 3.33 1.19 -22.07
N ARG A 126 4.36 1.55 -22.82
CA ARG A 126 4.81 0.74 -23.97
C ARG A 126 5.31 -0.62 -23.46
N PRO A 127 4.92 -1.74 -24.10
CA PRO A 127 5.28 -3.09 -23.63
C PRO A 127 6.79 -3.38 -23.61
N ASP A 128 7.56 -2.68 -24.42
CA ASP A 128 9.01 -2.82 -24.57
C ASP A 128 9.83 -1.89 -23.66
N SER A 129 9.18 -1.14 -22.79
CA SER A 129 9.85 -0.22 -21.86
C SER A 129 10.81 -0.98 -20.93
N ARG A 130 12.06 -0.50 -20.82
CA ARG A 130 13.12 -1.04 -19.94
C ARG A 130 13.68 0.02 -19.01
N THR A 131 13.41 1.28 -19.29
CA THR A 131 13.96 2.41 -18.55
C THR A 131 12.82 3.20 -17.92
N MET A 132 12.99 3.62 -16.66
CA MET A 132 12.11 4.57 -16.01
C MET A 132 12.90 5.75 -15.44
N ALA A 133 12.24 6.90 -15.35
CA ALA A 133 12.71 8.04 -14.57
C ALA A 133 11.91 8.13 -13.28
N LEU A 134 12.59 8.36 -12.17
CA LEU A 134 12.01 8.58 -10.86
C LEU A 134 12.38 9.99 -10.39
N ILE A 135 11.37 10.83 -10.21
CA ILE A 135 11.54 12.20 -9.73
C ILE A 135 11.08 12.24 -8.27
N GLY A 136 11.97 12.61 -7.36
CA GLY A 136 11.80 12.50 -5.93
C GLY A 136 12.36 11.18 -5.37
N ASN A 137 13.19 11.27 -4.34
CA ASN A 137 13.86 10.12 -3.71
C ASN A 137 13.41 9.94 -2.25
N GLY A 138 12.14 10.21 -1.98
CA GLY A 138 11.51 10.03 -0.66
C GLY A 138 11.14 8.58 -0.35
N ALA A 139 10.36 8.38 0.72
CA ALA A 139 10.01 7.08 1.28
C ALA A 139 9.35 6.09 0.29
N GLN A 140 8.76 6.55 -0.81
CA GLN A 140 8.14 5.71 -1.83
C GLN A 140 9.12 5.26 -2.94
N ALA A 141 10.26 5.92 -3.09
CA ALA A 141 11.15 5.76 -4.24
C ALA A 141 11.61 4.31 -4.44
N GLU A 142 12.11 3.67 -3.38
CA GLU A 142 12.58 2.28 -3.41
C GLU A 142 11.45 1.32 -3.79
N PHE A 143 10.28 1.45 -3.19
CA PHE A 143 9.13 0.57 -3.46
C PHE A 143 8.64 0.72 -4.89
N GLN A 144 8.60 1.95 -5.42
CA GLN A 144 8.24 2.22 -6.81
C GLN A 144 9.25 1.56 -7.78
N ALA A 145 10.55 1.77 -7.54
CA ALA A 145 11.60 1.18 -8.37
C ALA A 145 11.52 -0.35 -8.38
N LEU A 146 11.35 -0.98 -7.20
CA LEU A 146 11.25 -2.44 -7.08
C LEU A 146 9.98 -3.00 -7.74
N ALA A 147 8.83 -2.33 -7.57
CA ALA A 147 7.59 -2.77 -8.21
C ALA A 147 7.70 -2.74 -9.74
N PHE A 148 8.24 -1.65 -10.30
CA PHE A 148 8.46 -1.54 -11.75
C PHE A 148 9.49 -2.54 -12.26
N HIS A 149 10.55 -2.79 -11.49
CA HIS A 149 11.54 -3.82 -11.84
C HIS A 149 10.91 -5.22 -11.89
N TYR A 150 10.22 -5.63 -10.81
CA TYR A 150 9.71 -7.00 -10.70
C TYR A 150 8.49 -7.27 -11.56
N VAL A 151 7.62 -6.28 -11.76
CA VAL A 151 6.33 -6.44 -12.47
C VAL A 151 6.46 -6.12 -13.95
N LEU A 152 7.23 -5.09 -14.32
CA LEU A 152 7.32 -4.60 -15.70
C LEU A 152 8.65 -4.92 -16.37
N GLY A 153 9.64 -5.42 -15.64
CA GLY A 153 10.96 -5.73 -16.17
C GLY A 153 11.81 -4.48 -16.47
N ILE A 154 11.56 -3.38 -15.76
CA ILE A 154 12.44 -2.21 -15.83
C ILE A 154 13.80 -2.59 -15.25
N ASP A 155 14.87 -2.34 -15.99
CA ASP A 155 16.26 -2.65 -15.62
C ASP A 155 17.16 -1.41 -15.52
N THR A 156 16.70 -0.27 -16.02
CA THR A 156 17.44 0.98 -15.97
C THR A 156 16.61 2.06 -15.28
N LEU A 157 17.20 2.67 -14.24
CA LEU A 157 16.56 3.70 -13.42
C LEU A 157 17.37 5.00 -13.48
N HIS A 158 16.74 6.09 -13.88
CA HIS A 158 17.26 7.45 -13.74
C HIS A 158 16.56 8.12 -12.57
N VAL A 159 17.31 8.56 -11.57
CA VAL A 159 16.80 9.22 -10.36
C VAL A 159 17.19 10.70 -10.40
N TYR A 160 16.24 11.54 -10.06
CA TYR A 160 16.43 12.98 -9.83
C TYR A 160 15.70 13.38 -8.56
N ASP A 161 16.39 14.15 -7.67
CA ASP A 161 15.84 14.65 -6.40
C ASP A 161 16.15 16.14 -6.24
#